data_9459b46bc246f1c18a3de5f6c7777765
#
_entry.id   9459b46bc246f1c18a3de5f6c7777765
#
_cell.length_a   1.000
_cell.length_b   1.000
_cell.length_c   1.000
_cell.angle_alpha   90.00
_cell.angle_beta   90.00
_cell.angle_gamma   90.00
#
_symmetry.space_group_name_H-M   'P 1'
#
loop_
_entity.id
_entity.type
_entity.pdbx_description
1 polymer ?
#
loop_
_entity_poly.entity_id
_entity_poly.type
_entity_poly.pdbx_seq_one_letter_code
_entity_poly.pdbx_strand_id
1 'polypeptide(L)'
;MDEKTIREKLRAFITRDLIRDPGYALTDTAGLITGGLMDSFALAEFAVYVEQTFGVYIPDSDLTVAKMDTLNQMVARVLHADTC
;
A
#
# COMPACT_ATOMS: atom_id res chain seq x y z
N MET A 1 -15.32 -3.77 -3.55
CA MET A 1 -14.57 -2.64 -4.12
C MET A 1 -13.66 -3.18 -5.20
N ASP A 2 -13.57 -2.51 -6.33
CA ASP A 2 -12.80 -3.04 -7.45
C ASP A 2 -11.31 -2.68 -7.36
N GLU A 3 -10.51 -3.35 -8.17
CA GLU A 3 -9.07 -3.15 -8.17
C GLU A 3 -8.68 -1.71 -8.49
N LYS A 4 -9.36 -1.09 -9.45
CA LYS A 4 -9.03 0.27 -9.86
C LYS A 4 -9.21 1.27 -8.71
N THR A 5 -10.32 1.16 -7.99
CA THR A 5 -10.61 2.03 -6.86
C THR A 5 -9.58 1.83 -5.75
N ILE A 6 -9.26 0.58 -5.45
CA ILE A 6 -8.24 0.27 -4.43
C ILE A 6 -6.91 0.86 -4.84
N ARG A 7 -6.50 0.66 -6.09
CA ARG A 7 -5.22 1.16 -6.60
C ARG A 7 -5.13 2.67 -6.52
N GLU A 8 -6.18 3.37 -6.92
CA GLU A 8 -6.19 4.83 -6.89
C GLU A 8 -6.10 5.36 -5.47
N LYS A 9 -6.83 4.76 -4.55
CA LYS A 9 -6.81 5.19 -3.14
C LYS A 9 -5.47 4.92 -2.50
N LEU A 10 -4.87 3.76 -2.73
CA LEU A 10 -3.57 3.44 -2.18
C LEU A 10 -2.49 4.35 -2.74
N ARG A 11 -2.51 4.58 -4.06
CA ARG A 11 -1.53 5.48 -4.68
C ARG A 11 -1.65 6.89 -4.11
N ALA A 12 -2.86 7.39 -3.97
CA ALA A 12 -3.08 8.73 -3.43
C ALA A 12 -2.58 8.84 -1.99
N PHE A 13 -2.88 7.84 -1.17
CA PHE A 13 -2.41 7.85 0.21
C PHE A 13 -0.89 7.81 0.29
N ILE A 14 -0.27 6.92 -0.47
CA ILE A 14 1.19 6.76 -0.43
C ILE A 14 1.89 8.04 -0.90
N THR A 15 1.45 8.61 -2.02
CA THR A 15 2.11 9.81 -2.55
C THR A 15 1.87 11.04 -1.68
N ARG A 16 0.65 11.19 -1.16
CA ARG A 16 0.30 12.39 -0.41
C ARG A 16 0.78 12.33 1.04
N ASP A 17 0.56 11.20 1.71
CA ASP A 17 0.78 11.11 3.15
C ASP A 17 2.11 10.45 3.54
N LEU A 18 2.62 9.53 2.75
CA LEU A 18 3.86 8.81 3.07
C LEU A 18 5.07 9.41 2.35
N ILE A 19 4.99 9.61 1.05
CA ILE A 19 6.04 10.26 0.27
C ILE A 19 5.99 11.78 0.46
N ARG A 20 4.77 12.30 0.68
CA ARG A 20 4.51 13.73 0.86
C ARG A 20 4.82 14.54 -0.38
N ASP A 21 4.56 13.94 -1.53
CA ASP A 21 4.70 14.59 -2.83
C ASP A 21 3.55 14.12 -3.72
N PRO A 22 2.40 14.82 -3.70
CA PRO A 22 1.23 14.40 -4.49
C PRO A 22 1.49 14.31 -5.99
N GLY A 23 2.52 15.02 -6.48
CA GLY A 23 2.89 14.95 -7.88
C GLY A 23 3.87 13.85 -8.22
N TYR A 24 4.26 13.04 -7.24
CA TYR A 24 5.22 11.96 -7.47
C TYR A 24 4.62 10.91 -8.42
N ALA A 25 5.38 10.52 -9.43
CA ALA A 25 4.95 9.55 -10.43
C ALA A 25 5.19 8.12 -9.92
N LEU A 26 4.33 7.66 -9.03
CA LEU A 26 4.44 6.32 -8.45
C LEU A 26 3.92 5.29 -9.45
N THR A 27 4.82 4.40 -9.90
CA THR A 27 4.44 3.32 -10.80
C THR A 27 4.01 2.09 -10.02
N ASP A 28 3.30 1.19 -10.69
CA ASP A 28 2.74 -0.01 -10.05
C ASP A 28 3.80 -1.02 -9.65
N THR A 29 4.97 -0.97 -10.26
CA THR A 29 6.03 -1.96 -10.06
C THR A 29 7.27 -1.39 -9.37
N ALA A 30 7.28 -0.10 -9.04
CA ALA A 30 8.43 0.51 -8.36
C ALA A 30 8.58 -0.07 -6.95
N GLY A 31 9.80 -0.36 -6.56
CA GLY A 31 10.09 -0.85 -5.22
C GLY A 31 9.95 0.28 -4.20
N LEU A 32 8.96 0.20 -3.35
CA LEU A 32 8.70 1.22 -2.34
C LEU A 32 9.65 1.06 -1.15
N ILE A 33 9.80 -0.16 -0.68
CA ILE A 33 10.69 -0.46 0.44
C ILE A 33 12.13 -0.51 -0.05
N THR A 34 12.37 -1.27 -1.11
CA THR A 34 13.73 -1.43 -1.67
C THR A 34 14.23 -0.13 -2.27
N GLY A 35 13.34 0.73 -2.77
CA GLY A 35 13.70 2.04 -3.30
C GLY A 35 13.88 3.13 -2.25
N GLY A 36 13.65 2.81 -0.97
CA GLY A 36 13.84 3.78 0.11
C GLY A 36 12.71 4.77 0.29
N LEU A 37 11.56 4.56 -0.37
CA LEU A 37 10.42 5.46 -0.25
C LEU A 37 9.57 5.18 0.99
N MET A 38 9.59 3.95 1.48
CA MET A 38 8.82 3.55 2.67
C MET A 38 9.72 2.76 3.62
N ASP A 39 9.60 3.09 4.90
CA ASP A 39 10.27 2.35 5.97
C ASP A 39 9.22 1.60 6.80
N SER A 40 9.65 0.97 7.90
CA SER A 40 8.73 0.20 8.74
C SER A 40 7.65 1.09 9.38
N PHE A 41 7.99 2.34 9.67
CA PHE A 41 7.02 3.28 10.21
C PHE A 41 5.94 3.60 9.18
N ALA A 42 6.35 3.87 7.94
CA ALA A 42 5.41 4.14 6.86
C ALA A 42 4.52 2.93 6.56
N LEU A 43 5.07 1.72 6.63
CA LEU A 43 4.28 0.50 6.46
C LEU A 43 3.23 0.36 7.54
N ALA A 44 3.55 0.70 8.78
CA ALA A 44 2.57 0.66 9.87
C ALA A 44 1.44 1.65 9.63
N GLU A 45 1.75 2.86 9.16
CA GLU A 45 0.73 3.83 8.80
C GLU A 45 -0.13 3.35 7.64
N PHE A 46 0.49 2.71 6.66
CA PHE A 46 -0.22 2.14 5.53
C PHE A 46 -1.22 1.08 6.00
N ALA A 47 -0.82 0.20 6.91
CA ALA A 47 -1.70 -0.84 7.43
C ALA A 47 -2.91 -0.24 8.15
N VAL A 48 -2.71 0.82 8.92
CA VAL A 48 -3.80 1.52 9.60
C VAL A 48 -4.76 2.12 8.58
N TYR A 49 -4.22 2.75 7.54
CA TYR A 49 -5.04 3.35 6.48
C TYR A 49 -5.92 2.29 5.81
N VAL A 50 -5.33 1.14 5.48
CA VAL A 50 -6.06 0.06 4.81
C VAL A 50 -7.18 -0.47 5.69
N GLU A 51 -6.90 -0.65 6.98
CA GLU A 51 -7.92 -1.13 7.91
C GLU A 51 -9.07 -0.13 8.03
N GLN A 52 -8.77 1.15 8.15
CA GLN A 52 -9.80 2.18 8.29
C GLN A 52 -10.57 2.44 7.01
N THR A 53 -9.92 2.32 5.87
CA THR A 53 -10.53 2.65 4.58
C THR A 53 -11.27 1.46 3.97
N PHE A 54 -10.68 0.28 4.06
CA PHE A 54 -11.21 -0.91 3.38
C PHE A 54 -11.73 -1.97 4.35
N GLY A 55 -11.51 -1.80 5.65
CA GLY A 55 -11.90 -2.80 6.62
C GLY A 55 -11.05 -4.06 6.59
N VAL A 56 -9.83 -3.96 6.04
CA VAL A 56 -8.92 -5.10 5.88
C VAL A 56 -7.78 -4.98 6.88
N TYR A 57 -7.62 -5.98 7.74
CA TYR A 57 -6.51 -6.04 8.67
C TYR A 57 -5.30 -6.70 8.01
N ILE A 58 -4.17 -6.02 8.03
CA ILE A 58 -2.90 -6.57 7.51
C ILE A 58 -1.97 -6.80 8.69
N PRO A 59 -1.66 -8.06 9.03
CA PRO A 59 -0.77 -8.34 10.15
C PRO A 59 0.67 -7.94 9.83
N ASP A 60 1.45 -7.68 10.88
CA ASP A 60 2.85 -7.27 10.73
C ASP A 60 3.68 -8.25 9.92
N SER A 61 3.35 -9.54 9.99
CA SER A 61 4.07 -10.57 9.24
C SER A 61 3.95 -10.40 7.72
N ASP A 62 2.94 -9.67 7.26
CA ASP A 62 2.75 -9.37 5.84
C ASP A 62 3.40 -8.07 5.41
N LEU A 63 3.87 -7.24 6.35
CA LEU A 63 4.50 -5.96 6.04
C LEU A 63 5.99 -6.15 5.76
N THR A 64 6.29 -6.83 4.66
CA THR A 64 7.65 -7.20 4.29
C THR A 64 7.92 -6.84 2.83
N VAL A 65 9.21 -6.80 2.46
CA VAL A 65 9.62 -6.58 1.08
C VAL A 65 9.00 -7.62 0.17
N ALA A 66 8.96 -8.88 0.59
CA ALA A 66 8.44 -9.96 -0.23
C ALA A 66 6.96 -9.78 -0.56
N LYS A 67 6.20 -9.11 0.32
CA LYS A 67 4.75 -9.02 0.19
C LYS A 67 4.22 -7.63 -0.09
N MET A 68 4.96 -6.58 0.26
CA MET A 68 4.47 -5.21 0.23
C MET A 68 5.43 -4.20 -0.41
N ASP A 69 6.31 -4.66 -1.30
CA ASP A 69 7.30 -3.77 -1.88
C ASP A 69 6.74 -2.91 -3.03
N THR A 70 5.71 -3.36 -3.72
CA THR A 70 5.16 -2.64 -4.87
C THR A 70 3.68 -2.34 -4.67
N LEU A 71 3.19 -1.34 -5.41
CA LEU A 71 1.76 -1.03 -5.39
C LEU A 71 0.92 -2.22 -5.85
N ASN A 72 1.40 -2.94 -6.86
CA ASN A 72 0.70 -4.15 -7.32
C ASN A 72 0.53 -5.17 -6.20
N GLN A 73 1.56 -5.38 -5.41
CA GLN A 73 1.48 -6.31 -4.28
C GLN A 73 0.48 -5.84 -3.22
N MET A 74 0.47 -4.55 -2.94
CA MET A 74 -0.44 -3.98 -1.96
C MET A 74 -1.90 -4.09 -2.41
N VAL A 75 -2.16 -3.79 -3.68
CA VAL A 75 -3.50 -3.91 -4.25
C VAL A 75 -3.98 -5.36 -4.21
N ALA A 76 -3.12 -6.30 -4.60
CA ALA A 76 -3.47 -7.71 -4.58
C ALA A 76 -3.79 -8.19 -3.16
N ARG A 77 -3.06 -7.71 -2.17
CA ARG A 77 -3.29 -8.10 -0.77
C ARG A 77 -4.67 -7.64 -0.29
N VAL A 78 -5.04 -6.40 -0.63
CA VAL A 78 -6.35 -5.87 -0.25
C VAL A 78 -7.47 -6.60 -0.97
N LEU A 79 -7.30 -6.84 -2.28
CA LEU A 79 -8.29 -7.57 -3.07
C LEU A 79 -8.53 -8.98 -2.53
N HIS A 80 -7.47 -9.70 -2.23
CA HIS A 80 -7.58 -11.09 -1.80
C HIS A 80 -8.18 -11.23 -0.41
N ALA A 81 -8.09 -10.19 0.41
CA ALA A 81 -8.71 -10.21 1.73
C ALA A 81 -10.23 -10.25 1.63
N ASP A 82 -10.80 -9.65 0.58
CA ASP A 82 -12.25 -9.63 0.39
C ASP A 82 -12.82 -10.97 -0.06
N THR A 83 -11.98 -11.88 -0.51
CA THR A 83 -12.43 -13.18 -1.05
C THR A 83 -12.31 -14.32 -0.04
N CYS A 84 -11.81 -14.05 1.14
CA CYS A 84 -11.60 -15.07 2.18
C CYS A 84 -12.79 -15.21 3.11
#